data_9039a74d78a8436a9b39ff99bc06edd0
#
_entry.id   9039a74d78a8436a9b39ff99bc06edd0
#
_cell.length_a   1.000
_cell.length_b   1.000
_cell.length_c   1.000
_cell.angle_alpha   90.00
_cell.angle_beta   90.00
_cell.angle_gamma   90.00
#
_symmetry.space_group_name_H-M   'P 1'
#
loop_
_entity.id
_entity.type
_entity.pdbx_description
1 polymer ?
#
loop_
_entity_poly.entity_id
_entity_poly.type
_entity_poly.pdbx_seq_one_letter_code
_entity_poly.pdbx_strand_id
1 'polypeptide(L)'
;MEQDILQILEFNEIRRMLAQLCPSSLSKAKAMNLQPSSEPRIIAEHLQETEEASICLQKEISSPLGETYDIIPFIDRAEKEMILLAGEFMEISSSLETYQKMHEYFSGERHLRYPILEEKASLIFPLDGLLNRIRQVFDDKGNIRDKASMKLSRIRGDIETVKSRIRKSFRQILHDKDTALYLRDAIITQRNGRYVVPVKEEYRYKFDGIVHDRSSTGQTLFMEPMISVRLNNDLIELILAEKQEVMEVLRELTRQIKNNSAVIRKDCHIVSYMEFIFARGQLALAMN
;
A
#
# COMPACT_ATOMS: atom_id res chain seq x y z
N MET A 1 -43.66 -2.92 17.31
CA MET A 1 -43.89 -1.73 18.16
C MET A 1 -42.65 -0.83 18.28
N GLU A 2 -41.49 -1.29 18.69
CA GLU A 2 -40.27 -0.42 18.73
C GLU A 2 -39.81 0.06 17.35
N GLN A 3 -39.83 -0.78 16.32
CA GLN A 3 -39.44 -0.39 14.95
C GLN A 3 -40.35 0.66 14.32
N ASP A 4 -41.66 0.61 14.61
CA ASP A 4 -42.63 1.58 14.11
C ASP A 4 -42.43 2.96 14.75
N ILE A 5 -42.06 2.99 16.05
CA ILE A 5 -41.76 4.24 16.77
C ILE A 5 -40.52 4.91 16.21
N LEU A 6 -39.44 4.14 15.95
CA LEU A 6 -38.21 4.67 15.36
C LEU A 6 -38.42 5.22 13.95
N GLN A 7 -39.36 4.65 13.20
CA GLN A 7 -39.73 5.15 11.88
C GLN A 7 -40.54 6.46 11.97
N ILE A 8 -41.49 6.56 12.89
CA ILE A 8 -42.27 7.77 13.16
C ILE A 8 -41.37 8.94 13.61
N LEU A 9 -40.35 8.63 14.42
CA LEU A 9 -39.36 9.62 14.90
C LEU A 9 -38.26 9.91 13.91
N GLU A 10 -38.32 9.39 12.69
CA GLU A 10 -37.29 9.56 11.64
C GLU A 10 -35.87 9.19 12.12
N PHE A 11 -35.73 8.31 13.10
CA PHE A 11 -34.45 7.94 13.70
C PHE A 11 -33.48 7.31 12.69
N ASN A 12 -34.02 6.65 11.66
CA ASN A 12 -33.19 6.13 10.56
C ASN A 12 -32.52 7.23 9.74
N GLU A 13 -33.13 8.43 9.67
CA GLU A 13 -32.53 9.58 9.01
C GLU A 13 -31.32 10.11 9.80
N ILE A 14 -31.47 10.21 11.14
CA ILE A 14 -30.34 10.54 12.03
C ILE A 14 -29.18 9.56 11.87
N ARG A 15 -29.47 8.24 11.80
CA ARG A 15 -28.42 7.24 11.50
C ARG A 15 -27.71 7.47 10.19
N ARG A 16 -28.44 7.82 9.10
CA ARG A 16 -27.87 8.12 7.79
C ARG A 16 -27.01 9.38 7.83
N MET A 17 -27.48 10.44 8.46
CA MET A 17 -26.72 11.67 8.64
C MET A 17 -25.41 11.41 9.37
N LEU A 18 -25.43 10.66 10.47
CA LEU A 18 -24.24 10.25 11.20
C LEU A 18 -23.30 9.41 10.33
N ALA A 19 -23.83 8.43 9.58
CA ALA A 19 -23.03 7.57 8.72
C ALA A 19 -22.34 8.36 7.58
N GLN A 20 -22.94 9.43 7.09
CA GLN A 20 -22.31 10.31 6.09
C GLN A 20 -21.11 11.08 6.65
N LEU A 21 -21.11 11.37 7.94
CA LEU A 21 -20.01 12.05 8.64
C LEU A 21 -18.90 11.10 9.11
N CYS A 22 -19.14 9.79 9.07
CA CYS A 22 -18.17 8.78 9.45
C CYS A 22 -17.20 8.50 8.30
N PRO A 23 -15.85 8.54 8.51
CA PRO A 23 -14.89 8.30 7.46
C PRO A 23 -14.76 6.81 7.10
N SER A 24 -14.63 5.91 8.09
CA SER A 24 -14.38 4.48 7.87
C SER A 24 -15.66 3.64 7.76
N SER A 25 -15.56 2.45 7.14
CA SER A 25 -16.66 1.48 7.08
C SER A 25 -17.13 1.03 8.46
N LEU A 26 -16.17 0.85 9.40
CA LEU A 26 -16.46 0.45 10.78
C LEU A 26 -17.21 1.54 11.55
N SER A 27 -16.83 2.80 11.43
CA SER A 27 -17.54 3.91 12.06
C SER A 27 -18.93 4.12 11.45
N LYS A 28 -19.07 3.98 10.12
CA LYS A 28 -20.37 3.97 9.42
C LYS A 28 -21.29 2.87 9.93
N ALA A 29 -20.73 1.67 10.11
CA ALA A 29 -21.51 0.55 10.67
C ALA A 29 -21.99 0.85 12.09
N LYS A 30 -21.15 1.51 12.94
CA LYS A 30 -21.58 1.95 14.27
C LYS A 30 -22.73 2.95 14.20
N ALA A 31 -22.66 3.94 13.30
CA ALA A 31 -23.72 4.91 13.09
C ALA A 31 -25.03 4.25 12.65
N MET A 32 -24.98 3.34 11.67
CA MET A 32 -26.16 2.64 11.17
C MET A 32 -26.79 1.68 12.18
N ASN A 33 -25.98 1.14 13.10
CA ASN A 33 -26.44 0.23 14.16
C ASN A 33 -26.76 0.94 15.49
N LEU A 34 -26.72 2.29 15.52
CA LEU A 34 -27.05 3.06 16.70
C LEU A 34 -28.48 2.74 17.17
N GLN A 35 -28.63 2.49 18.47
CA GLN A 35 -29.91 2.24 19.09
C GLN A 35 -30.19 3.31 20.17
N PRO A 36 -31.44 3.71 20.38
CA PRO A 36 -31.79 4.50 21.55
C PRO A 36 -31.49 3.74 22.84
N SER A 37 -31.08 4.47 23.87
CA SER A 37 -30.87 3.92 25.19
C SER A 37 -31.82 4.60 26.16
N SER A 38 -32.32 3.83 27.13
CA SER A 38 -33.09 4.36 28.29
C SER A 38 -32.28 4.37 29.59
N GLU A 39 -31.00 3.94 29.51
CA GLU A 39 -30.11 3.88 30.66
C GLU A 39 -29.42 5.22 30.92
N PRO A 40 -29.73 5.94 32.04
CA PRO A 40 -29.26 7.32 32.23
C PRO A 40 -27.74 7.45 32.21
N ARG A 41 -27.02 6.43 32.72
CA ARG A 41 -25.54 6.43 32.78
C ARG A 41 -24.92 6.38 31.39
N ILE A 42 -25.41 5.49 30.52
CA ILE A 42 -24.95 5.35 29.14
C ILE A 42 -25.24 6.64 28.35
N ILE A 43 -26.44 7.20 28.56
CA ILE A 43 -26.82 8.45 27.90
C ILE A 43 -25.87 9.59 28.31
N ALA A 44 -25.61 9.73 29.62
CA ALA A 44 -24.71 10.76 30.13
C ALA A 44 -23.28 10.62 29.58
N GLU A 45 -22.73 9.40 29.55
CA GLU A 45 -21.42 9.13 28.95
C GLU A 45 -21.36 9.53 27.49
N HIS A 46 -22.32 9.10 26.68
CA HIS A 46 -22.35 9.42 25.26
C HIS A 46 -22.56 10.92 24.97
N LEU A 47 -23.30 11.63 25.83
CA LEU A 47 -23.46 13.08 25.72
C LEU A 47 -22.15 13.80 26.03
N GLN A 48 -21.44 13.39 27.07
CA GLN A 48 -20.12 13.96 27.42
C GLN A 48 -19.08 13.71 26.31
N GLU A 49 -19.02 12.48 25.75
CA GLU A 49 -18.18 12.19 24.58
C GLU A 49 -18.49 13.14 23.41
N THR A 50 -19.78 13.37 23.13
CA THR A 50 -20.22 14.25 22.04
C THR A 50 -19.87 15.69 22.31
N GLU A 51 -20.01 16.16 23.55
CA GLU A 51 -19.66 17.50 23.99
C GLU A 51 -18.17 17.76 23.84
N GLU A 52 -17.30 16.87 24.34
CA GLU A 52 -15.84 16.99 24.18
C GLU A 52 -15.42 17.03 22.69
N ALA A 53 -16.01 16.16 21.85
CA ALA A 53 -15.74 16.16 20.42
C ALA A 53 -16.18 17.47 19.74
N SER A 54 -17.34 18.01 20.13
CA SER A 54 -17.84 19.28 19.60
C SER A 54 -16.93 20.43 19.97
N ILE A 55 -16.48 20.49 21.24
CA ILE A 55 -15.56 21.51 21.74
C ILE A 55 -14.19 21.38 21.02
N CYS A 56 -13.69 20.16 20.84
CA CYS A 56 -12.44 19.89 20.12
C CYS A 56 -12.52 20.40 18.68
N LEU A 57 -13.60 20.08 17.95
CA LEU A 57 -13.82 20.52 16.58
C LEU A 57 -13.91 22.04 16.42
N GLN A 58 -14.44 22.75 17.42
CA GLN A 58 -14.56 24.21 17.40
C GLN A 58 -13.26 24.94 17.78
N LYS A 59 -12.50 24.41 18.72
CA LYS A 59 -11.38 25.12 19.33
C LYS A 59 -10.02 24.76 18.72
N GLU A 60 -9.89 23.55 18.17
CA GLU A 60 -8.62 23.06 17.65
C GLU A 60 -8.52 23.33 16.14
N ILE A 61 -7.35 23.84 15.72
CA ILE A 61 -7.08 24.17 14.31
C ILE A 61 -6.88 22.88 13.48
N SER A 62 -6.31 21.84 14.11
CA SER A 62 -6.02 20.57 13.46
C SER A 62 -7.00 19.49 13.90
N SER A 63 -7.54 18.73 12.95
CA SER A 63 -8.35 17.55 13.27
C SER A 63 -7.47 16.36 13.63
N PRO A 64 -7.81 15.58 14.67
CA PRO A 64 -7.15 14.31 14.95
C PRO A 64 -7.54 13.21 13.95
N LEU A 65 -8.56 13.45 13.12
CA LEU A 65 -9.03 12.53 12.10
C LEU A 65 -8.12 12.60 10.87
N GLY A 66 -7.64 11.46 10.42
CA GLY A 66 -6.85 11.29 9.21
C GLY A 66 -7.52 10.31 8.24
N GLU A 67 -6.79 9.92 7.21
CA GLU A 67 -7.27 8.87 6.30
C GLU A 67 -7.17 7.50 6.98
N THR A 68 -8.29 6.79 7.02
CA THR A 68 -8.39 5.42 7.50
C THR A 68 -9.00 4.55 6.41
N TYR A 69 -8.45 3.34 6.27
CA TYR A 69 -8.89 2.37 5.28
C TYR A 69 -9.52 1.16 5.96
N ASP A 70 -10.33 0.41 5.23
CA ASP A 70 -10.86 -0.87 5.72
C ASP A 70 -9.79 -1.96 5.61
N ILE A 71 -8.91 -2.00 6.63
CA ILE A 71 -7.76 -2.92 6.65
C ILE A 71 -8.08 -4.28 7.26
N ILE A 72 -9.27 -4.48 7.83
CA ILE A 72 -9.65 -5.76 8.45
C ILE A 72 -9.57 -6.93 7.46
N PRO A 73 -10.03 -6.82 6.19
CA PRO A 73 -9.89 -7.90 5.22
C PRO A 73 -8.42 -8.27 4.93
N PHE A 74 -7.50 -7.31 5.00
CA PHE A 74 -6.07 -7.56 4.81
C PHE A 74 -5.48 -8.31 6.01
N ILE A 75 -5.91 -7.94 7.24
CA ILE A 75 -5.51 -8.65 8.45
C ILE A 75 -6.01 -10.11 8.42
N ASP A 76 -7.27 -10.34 7.99
CA ASP A 76 -7.83 -11.69 7.82
C ASP A 76 -7.02 -12.56 6.86
N ARG A 77 -6.53 -11.95 5.77
CA ARG A 77 -5.68 -12.62 4.79
C ARG A 77 -4.29 -12.90 5.34
N ALA A 78 -3.68 -11.96 6.06
CA ALA A 78 -2.39 -12.13 6.70
C ALA A 78 -2.41 -13.26 7.75
N GLU A 79 -3.49 -13.38 8.53
CA GLU A 79 -3.69 -14.47 9.50
C GLU A 79 -3.75 -15.84 8.81
N LYS A 80 -4.29 -15.91 7.59
CA LYS A 80 -4.32 -17.11 6.74
C LYS A 80 -3.02 -17.31 5.94
N GLU A 81 -1.97 -16.55 6.25
CA GLU A 81 -0.66 -16.59 5.58
C GLU A 81 -0.68 -16.26 4.08
N MET A 82 -1.74 -15.58 3.63
CA MET A 82 -1.84 -15.07 2.27
C MET A 82 -1.00 -13.79 2.15
N ILE A 83 -0.03 -13.80 1.24
CA ILE A 83 0.88 -12.65 1.05
C ILE A 83 0.07 -11.43 0.61
N LEU A 84 0.28 -10.33 1.32
CA LEU A 84 -0.35 -9.05 1.01
C LEU A 84 0.35 -8.36 -0.17
N LEU A 85 -0.42 -7.55 -0.89
CA LEU A 85 0.07 -6.75 -2.02
C LEU A 85 0.64 -5.41 -1.54
N ALA A 86 1.49 -4.78 -2.37
CA ALA A 86 2.09 -3.50 -2.05
C ALA A 86 1.06 -2.42 -1.68
N GLY A 87 -0.03 -2.29 -2.44
CA GLY A 87 -1.11 -1.34 -2.15
C GLY A 87 -1.76 -1.57 -0.80
N GLU A 88 -1.96 -2.83 -0.39
CA GLU A 88 -2.56 -3.18 0.90
C GLU A 88 -1.65 -2.78 2.08
N PHE A 89 -0.32 -2.90 1.92
CA PHE A 89 0.63 -2.38 2.91
C PHE A 89 0.60 -0.86 3.01
N MET A 90 0.38 -0.14 1.91
CA MET A 90 0.25 1.32 1.93
C MET A 90 -1.00 1.76 2.67
N GLU A 91 -2.15 1.10 2.47
CA GLU A 91 -3.39 1.36 3.20
C GLU A 91 -3.26 1.05 4.69
N ILE A 92 -2.60 -0.08 5.05
CA ILE A 92 -2.26 -0.41 6.44
C ILE A 92 -1.36 0.67 7.04
N SER A 93 -0.31 1.10 6.32
CA SER A 93 0.62 2.14 6.78
C SER A 93 -0.10 3.45 7.07
N SER A 94 -0.95 3.92 6.14
CA SER A 94 -1.74 5.15 6.31
C SER A 94 -2.68 5.07 7.52
N SER A 95 -3.34 3.92 7.71
CA SER A 95 -4.22 3.70 8.86
C SER A 95 -3.44 3.71 10.18
N LEU A 96 -2.29 3.01 10.24
CA LEU A 96 -1.44 2.99 11.44
C LEU A 96 -0.87 4.38 11.77
N GLU A 97 -0.52 5.18 10.75
CA GLU A 97 -0.12 6.57 10.95
C GLU A 97 -1.23 7.43 11.55
N THR A 98 -2.46 7.25 11.08
CA THR A 98 -3.62 7.94 11.63
C THR A 98 -3.87 7.54 13.08
N TYR A 99 -3.73 6.24 13.41
CA TYR A 99 -3.87 5.74 14.79
C TYR A 99 -2.81 6.33 15.73
N GLN A 100 -1.56 6.34 15.29
CA GLN A 100 -0.46 6.98 16.02
C GLN A 100 -0.72 8.47 16.25
N LYS A 101 -1.09 9.20 15.19
CA LYS A 101 -1.39 10.64 15.29
C LYS A 101 -2.56 10.91 16.24
N MET A 102 -3.59 10.09 16.23
CA MET A 102 -4.72 10.22 17.15
C MET A 102 -4.30 10.00 18.60
N HIS A 103 -3.49 8.97 18.86
CA HIS A 103 -2.92 8.73 20.19
C HIS A 103 -2.07 9.92 20.66
N GLU A 104 -1.14 10.40 19.83
CA GLU A 104 -0.26 11.53 20.15
C GLU A 104 -1.03 12.85 20.33
N TYR A 105 -2.10 13.04 19.53
CA TYR A 105 -2.89 14.28 19.57
C TYR A 105 -3.53 14.53 20.94
N PHE A 106 -4.05 13.49 21.59
CA PHE A 106 -4.69 13.61 22.90
C PHE A 106 -3.70 13.46 24.06
N SER A 107 -2.44 13.13 23.80
CA SER A 107 -1.39 13.07 24.81
C SER A 107 -0.98 14.49 25.29
N GLY A 108 -0.31 14.58 26.43
CA GLY A 108 0.22 15.84 26.97
C GLY A 108 -0.85 16.77 27.54
N GLU A 109 -0.76 18.08 27.29
CA GLU A 109 -1.65 19.06 27.92
C GLU A 109 -3.13 18.97 27.48
N ARG A 110 -3.42 18.31 26.36
CA ARG A 110 -4.80 18.15 25.86
C ARG A 110 -5.65 17.22 26.72
N HIS A 111 -5.06 16.30 27.47
CA HIS A 111 -5.80 15.44 28.39
C HIS A 111 -6.60 16.24 29.43
N LEU A 112 -6.12 17.42 29.83
CA LEU A 112 -6.83 18.30 30.76
C LEU A 112 -8.09 18.93 30.15
N ARG A 113 -8.15 19.02 28.82
CA ARG A 113 -9.29 19.63 28.12
C ARG A 113 -10.31 18.61 27.63
N TYR A 114 -9.85 17.41 27.28
CA TYR A 114 -10.62 16.36 26.65
C TYR A 114 -10.36 15.01 27.33
N PRO A 115 -10.68 14.88 28.63
CA PRO A 115 -10.31 13.68 29.43
C PRO A 115 -10.95 12.39 28.90
N ILE A 116 -12.17 12.45 28.36
CA ILE A 116 -12.86 11.27 27.86
C ILE A 116 -12.26 10.82 26.51
N LEU A 117 -11.97 11.77 25.62
CA LEU A 117 -11.32 11.46 24.34
C LEU A 117 -9.89 10.95 24.56
N GLU A 118 -9.16 11.50 25.53
CA GLU A 118 -7.84 11.02 25.92
C GLU A 118 -7.90 9.60 26.46
N GLU A 119 -8.82 9.30 27.38
CA GLU A 119 -9.02 7.95 27.90
C GLU A 119 -9.19 6.93 26.77
N LYS A 120 -10.00 7.26 25.77
CA LYS A 120 -10.20 6.38 24.61
C LYS A 120 -8.94 6.30 23.73
N ALA A 121 -8.27 7.42 23.46
CA ALA A 121 -7.06 7.47 22.64
C ALA A 121 -5.87 6.77 23.31
N SER A 122 -5.77 6.79 24.65
CA SER A 122 -4.72 6.09 25.40
C SER A 122 -4.78 4.56 25.26
N LEU A 123 -5.93 4.02 24.86
CA LEU A 123 -6.10 2.58 24.60
C LEU A 123 -5.49 2.14 23.24
N ILE A 124 -5.18 3.07 22.36
CA ILE A 124 -4.49 2.81 21.08
C ILE A 124 -3.02 2.46 21.39
N PHE A 125 -2.53 1.40 20.79
CA PHE A 125 -1.14 0.96 20.93
C PHE A 125 -0.33 1.28 19.67
N PRO A 126 0.48 2.34 19.65
CA PRO A 126 1.28 2.70 18.49
C PRO A 126 2.22 1.56 18.06
N LEU A 127 2.17 1.19 16.78
CA LEU A 127 3.01 0.15 16.20
C LEU A 127 4.17 0.76 15.39
N ASP A 128 4.96 1.64 16.03
CA ASP A 128 6.07 2.37 15.40
C ASP A 128 7.07 1.47 14.68
N GLY A 129 7.40 0.33 15.30
CA GLY A 129 8.33 -0.64 14.70
C GLY A 129 7.82 -1.21 13.38
N LEU A 130 6.53 -1.57 13.33
CA LEU A 130 5.88 -2.08 12.13
C LEU A 130 5.74 -0.98 11.06
N LEU A 131 5.29 0.20 11.46
CA LEU A 131 5.15 1.35 10.58
C LEU A 131 6.49 1.73 9.94
N ASN A 132 7.56 1.83 10.73
CA ASN A 132 8.89 2.11 10.24
C ASN A 132 9.40 1.01 9.30
N ARG A 133 9.08 -0.25 9.57
CA ARG A 133 9.45 -1.36 8.69
C ARG A 133 8.75 -1.27 7.35
N ILE A 134 7.45 -0.94 7.30
CA ILE A 134 6.71 -0.72 6.04
C ILE A 134 7.36 0.42 5.24
N ARG A 135 7.67 1.55 5.88
CA ARG A 135 8.33 2.72 5.26
C ARG A 135 9.74 2.42 4.74
N GLN A 136 10.47 1.49 5.38
CA GLN A 136 11.77 1.03 4.88
C GLN A 136 11.63 0.17 3.63
N VAL A 137 10.57 -0.61 3.53
CA VAL A 137 10.31 -1.51 2.39
C VAL A 137 9.77 -0.75 1.19
N PHE A 138 8.83 0.18 1.40
CA PHE A 138 8.16 0.90 0.32
C PHE A 138 8.59 2.36 0.22
N ASP A 139 8.55 2.89 -1.00
CA ASP A 139 8.57 4.34 -1.25
C ASP A 139 7.14 4.93 -1.21
N ASP A 140 7.03 6.25 -1.33
CA ASP A 140 5.75 6.97 -1.28
C ASP A 140 4.79 6.62 -2.45
N LYS A 141 5.30 5.92 -3.47
CA LYS A 141 4.51 5.42 -4.62
C LYS A 141 4.13 3.95 -4.49
N GLY A 142 4.53 3.30 -3.38
CA GLY A 142 4.30 1.88 -3.15
C GLY A 142 5.27 0.95 -3.87
N ASN A 143 6.38 1.46 -4.44
CA ASN A 143 7.41 0.61 -5.02
C ASN A 143 8.33 0.07 -3.92
N ILE A 144 8.80 -1.16 -4.08
CA ILE A 144 9.76 -1.76 -3.15
C ILE A 144 11.14 -1.12 -3.35
N ARG A 145 11.67 -0.52 -2.27
CA ARG A 145 12.98 0.12 -2.26
C ARG A 145 14.10 -0.90 -2.46
N ASP A 146 15.18 -0.49 -3.08
CA ASP A 146 16.38 -1.37 -3.23
C ASP A 146 16.92 -1.84 -1.89
N LYS A 147 16.81 -1.01 -0.86
CA LYS A 147 17.25 -1.28 0.51
C LYS A 147 16.23 -2.06 1.34
N ALA A 148 15.14 -2.56 0.75
CA ALA A 148 14.15 -3.37 1.46
C ALA A 148 14.76 -4.64 2.07
N SER A 149 15.75 -5.25 1.39
CA SER A 149 16.67 -6.25 1.95
C SER A 149 18.08 -6.06 1.38
N MET A 150 19.10 -6.52 2.10
CA MET A 150 20.48 -6.52 1.59
C MET A 150 20.63 -7.38 0.33
N LYS A 151 19.91 -8.51 0.28
CA LYS A 151 19.92 -9.42 -0.86
C LYS A 151 19.28 -8.78 -2.10
N LEU A 152 18.16 -8.08 -1.95
CA LEU A 152 17.50 -7.35 -3.04
C LEU A 152 18.41 -6.25 -3.60
N SER A 153 19.05 -5.48 -2.73
CA SER A 153 19.99 -4.42 -3.13
C SER A 153 21.16 -4.99 -3.96
N ARG A 154 21.72 -6.14 -3.55
CA ARG A 154 22.78 -6.82 -4.29
C ARG A 154 22.30 -7.32 -5.65
N ILE A 155 21.16 -8.02 -5.69
CA ILE A 155 20.59 -8.55 -6.94
C ILE A 155 20.36 -7.41 -7.95
N ARG A 156 19.78 -6.29 -7.52
CA ARG A 156 19.54 -5.12 -8.40
C ARG A 156 20.86 -4.50 -8.89
N GLY A 157 21.88 -4.44 -8.05
CA GLY A 157 23.23 -4.02 -8.44
C GLY A 157 23.86 -4.94 -9.49
N ASP A 158 23.70 -6.26 -9.31
CA ASP A 158 24.18 -7.26 -10.28
C ASP A 158 23.43 -7.15 -11.61
N ILE A 159 22.10 -6.93 -11.58
CA ILE A 159 21.27 -6.67 -12.79
C ILE A 159 21.81 -5.48 -13.58
N GLU A 160 22.08 -4.34 -12.95
CA GLU A 160 22.60 -3.16 -13.65
C GLU A 160 24.04 -3.40 -14.18
N THR A 161 24.83 -4.15 -13.46
CA THR A 161 26.16 -4.56 -13.93
C THR A 161 26.08 -5.42 -15.19
N VAL A 162 25.22 -6.44 -15.21
CA VAL A 162 25.02 -7.30 -16.38
C VAL A 162 24.42 -6.51 -17.56
N LYS A 163 23.43 -5.66 -17.32
CA LYS A 163 22.89 -4.76 -18.36
C LYS A 163 23.96 -3.87 -18.97
N SER A 164 24.87 -3.35 -18.15
CA SER A 164 26.00 -2.53 -18.63
C SER A 164 26.93 -3.33 -19.52
N ARG A 165 27.25 -4.58 -19.14
CA ARG A 165 28.09 -5.51 -19.93
C ARG A 165 27.42 -5.86 -21.26
N ILE A 166 26.12 -6.14 -21.25
CA ILE A 166 25.34 -6.38 -22.47
C ILE A 166 25.45 -5.17 -23.41
N ARG A 167 25.14 -3.96 -22.91
CA ARG A 167 25.25 -2.73 -23.73
C ARG A 167 26.66 -2.54 -24.32
N LYS A 168 27.70 -2.89 -23.57
CA LYS A 168 29.09 -2.79 -24.06
C LYS A 168 29.35 -3.81 -25.18
N SER A 169 28.94 -5.08 -25.03
CA SER A 169 29.13 -6.11 -26.07
C SER A 169 28.35 -5.77 -27.34
N PHE A 170 27.13 -5.24 -27.22
CA PHE A 170 26.33 -4.83 -28.38
C PHE A 170 26.92 -3.62 -29.09
N ARG A 171 27.52 -2.65 -28.38
CA ARG A 171 28.22 -1.52 -29.06
C ARG A 171 29.34 -2.01 -29.95
N GLN A 172 30.09 -3.04 -29.57
CA GLN A 172 31.13 -3.62 -30.42
C GLN A 172 30.53 -4.16 -31.71
N ILE A 173 29.40 -4.89 -31.64
CA ILE A 173 28.69 -5.42 -32.81
C ILE A 173 28.15 -4.30 -33.70
N LEU A 174 27.56 -3.26 -33.14
CA LEU A 174 26.96 -2.14 -33.88
C LEU A 174 28.02 -1.27 -34.62
N HIS A 175 29.26 -1.24 -34.09
CA HIS A 175 30.37 -0.47 -34.68
C HIS A 175 31.30 -1.29 -35.57
N ASP A 176 31.13 -2.61 -35.59
CA ASP A 176 31.90 -3.47 -36.49
C ASP A 176 31.37 -3.31 -37.91
N LYS A 177 32.28 -2.98 -38.87
CA LYS A 177 31.91 -2.62 -40.26
C LYS A 177 31.23 -3.77 -41.00
N ASP A 178 31.67 -4.99 -40.79
CA ASP A 178 31.13 -6.16 -41.47
C ASP A 178 29.77 -6.53 -40.94
N THR A 179 29.60 -6.54 -39.58
CA THR A 179 28.37 -6.86 -38.92
C THR A 179 27.30 -5.79 -39.12
N ALA A 180 27.70 -4.50 -39.21
CA ALA A 180 26.76 -3.40 -39.41
C ALA A 180 25.99 -3.53 -40.76
N LEU A 181 26.56 -4.16 -41.78
CA LEU A 181 25.89 -4.42 -43.06
C LEU A 181 24.69 -5.38 -42.89
N TYR A 182 24.76 -6.29 -41.93
CA TYR A 182 23.74 -7.30 -41.69
C TYR A 182 22.54 -6.74 -40.93
N LEU A 183 22.73 -5.61 -40.21
CA LEU A 183 21.69 -5.02 -39.40
C LEU A 183 20.69 -4.21 -40.24
N ARG A 184 19.41 -4.30 -39.86
CA ARG A 184 18.37 -3.44 -40.43
C ARG A 184 18.52 -2.01 -39.92
N ASP A 185 18.70 -1.91 -38.58
CA ASP A 185 18.91 -0.67 -37.83
C ASP A 185 20.00 -0.91 -36.79
N ALA A 186 20.82 0.09 -36.49
CA ALA A 186 21.89 0.01 -35.50
C ALA A 186 21.34 0.28 -34.08
N ILE A 187 20.34 -0.50 -33.66
CA ILE A 187 19.67 -0.36 -32.38
C ILE A 187 19.70 -1.66 -31.57
N ILE A 188 19.64 -1.50 -30.26
CA ILE A 188 19.44 -2.62 -29.31
C ILE A 188 17.98 -2.60 -28.89
N THR A 189 17.30 -3.73 -28.98
CA THR A 189 15.91 -3.88 -28.55
C THR A 189 15.76 -5.10 -27.65
N GLN A 190 14.57 -5.31 -27.08
CA GLN A 190 14.27 -6.51 -26.30
C GLN A 190 13.16 -7.32 -26.97
N ARG A 191 13.33 -8.65 -26.97
CA ARG A 191 12.31 -9.62 -27.35
C ARG A 191 12.34 -10.77 -26.36
N ASN A 192 11.17 -11.14 -25.84
CA ASN A 192 11.04 -12.23 -24.87
C ASN A 192 12.00 -12.10 -23.67
N GLY A 193 12.22 -10.87 -23.17
CA GLY A 193 13.11 -10.57 -22.06
C GLY A 193 14.61 -10.58 -22.38
N ARG A 194 14.99 -10.78 -23.65
CA ARG A 194 16.38 -10.81 -24.10
C ARG A 194 16.74 -9.57 -24.92
N TYR A 195 17.96 -9.11 -24.78
CA TYR A 195 18.51 -8.07 -25.65
C TYR A 195 18.89 -8.68 -27.00
N VAL A 196 18.45 -8.08 -28.07
CA VAL A 196 18.60 -8.54 -29.45
C VAL A 196 18.91 -7.37 -30.40
N VAL A 197 19.38 -7.67 -31.58
CA VAL A 197 19.55 -6.71 -32.70
C VAL A 197 18.67 -7.10 -33.90
N PRO A 198 18.13 -6.11 -34.63
CA PRO A 198 17.37 -6.37 -35.85
C PRO A 198 18.33 -6.69 -37.03
N VAL A 199 18.31 -7.92 -37.52
CA VAL A 199 19.10 -8.43 -38.63
C VAL A 199 18.21 -8.57 -39.86
N LYS A 200 18.71 -8.22 -41.06
CA LYS A 200 18.00 -8.44 -42.32
C LYS A 200 17.90 -9.95 -42.57
N GLU A 201 16.76 -10.44 -43.07
CA GLU A 201 16.53 -11.87 -43.34
C GLU A 201 17.59 -12.51 -44.24
N GLU A 202 18.05 -11.76 -45.26
CA GLU A 202 19.08 -12.21 -46.23
C GLU A 202 20.44 -12.52 -45.60
N TYR A 203 20.72 -11.96 -44.40
CA TYR A 203 21.96 -12.20 -43.64
C TYR A 203 21.81 -13.16 -42.48
N ARG A 204 20.66 -13.85 -42.36
CA ARG A 204 20.38 -14.80 -41.29
C ARG A 204 21.52 -15.79 -41.00
N TYR A 205 22.09 -16.37 -42.05
CA TYR A 205 23.15 -17.39 -41.95
C TYR A 205 24.58 -16.81 -41.83
N LYS A 206 24.73 -15.51 -42.04
CA LYS A 206 26.01 -14.80 -41.87
C LYS A 206 26.16 -14.18 -40.49
N PHE A 207 25.05 -13.86 -39.83
CA PHE A 207 25.07 -13.30 -38.51
C PHE A 207 25.12 -14.43 -37.46
N ASP A 208 26.18 -14.44 -36.64
CA ASP A 208 26.34 -15.45 -35.55
C ASP A 208 25.44 -15.12 -34.38
N GLY A 209 24.26 -15.74 -34.31
CA GLY A 209 23.25 -15.49 -33.27
C GLY A 209 22.03 -16.38 -33.35
N ILE A 210 21.18 -16.23 -32.36
CA ILE A 210 19.93 -16.99 -32.18
C ILE A 210 18.74 -16.09 -32.53
N VAL A 211 17.83 -16.58 -33.37
CA VAL A 211 16.58 -15.88 -33.71
C VAL A 211 15.58 -16.03 -32.56
N HIS A 212 15.07 -14.91 -32.02
CA HIS A 212 14.05 -14.89 -30.98
C HIS A 212 12.69 -14.42 -31.48
N ASP A 213 12.65 -13.62 -32.54
CA ASP A 213 11.41 -13.08 -33.09
C ASP A 213 11.61 -12.67 -34.56
N ARG A 214 10.49 -12.42 -35.26
CA ARG A 214 10.46 -11.90 -36.65
C ARG A 214 9.50 -10.72 -36.75
N SER A 215 9.81 -9.78 -37.63
CA SER A 215 8.87 -8.72 -37.99
C SER A 215 7.64 -9.29 -38.70
N SER A 216 6.53 -8.56 -38.67
CA SER A 216 5.28 -8.96 -39.34
C SER A 216 5.42 -9.22 -40.83
N THR A 217 6.35 -8.54 -41.48
CA THR A 217 6.68 -8.73 -42.92
C THR A 217 7.69 -9.84 -43.17
N GLY A 218 8.29 -10.43 -42.14
CA GLY A 218 9.31 -11.46 -42.22
C GLY A 218 10.70 -10.96 -42.66
N GLN A 219 10.85 -9.68 -43.04
CA GLN A 219 12.09 -9.13 -43.60
C GLN A 219 13.16 -8.82 -42.55
N THR A 220 12.79 -8.82 -41.26
CA THR A 220 13.71 -8.52 -40.15
C THR A 220 13.61 -9.62 -39.09
N LEU A 221 14.75 -10.14 -38.69
CA LEU A 221 14.91 -11.11 -37.60
C LEU A 221 15.45 -10.38 -36.37
N PHE A 222 14.86 -10.61 -35.25
CA PHE A 222 15.40 -10.15 -33.96
C PHE A 222 16.33 -11.24 -33.41
N MET A 223 17.63 -11.02 -33.56
CA MET A 223 18.64 -12.03 -33.22
C MET A 223 19.44 -11.64 -32.01
N GLU A 224 19.67 -12.62 -31.13
CA GLU A 224 20.58 -12.53 -30.01
C GLU A 224 21.98 -12.91 -30.48
N PRO A 225 22.97 -12.02 -30.45
CA PRO A 225 24.33 -12.36 -30.79
C PRO A 225 24.91 -13.44 -29.87
N MET A 226 25.66 -14.43 -30.42
CA MET A 226 26.23 -15.52 -29.62
C MET A 226 27.09 -15.02 -28.45
N ILE A 227 27.83 -13.93 -28.64
CA ILE A 227 28.65 -13.30 -27.61
C ILE A 227 27.85 -12.81 -26.40
N SER A 228 26.53 -12.55 -26.57
CA SER A 228 25.65 -12.01 -25.52
C SER A 228 24.75 -13.07 -24.87
N VAL A 229 24.69 -14.28 -25.40
CA VAL A 229 23.80 -15.35 -24.90
C VAL A 229 23.99 -15.62 -23.42
N ARG A 230 25.24 -15.74 -22.96
CA ARG A 230 25.56 -15.96 -21.53
C ARG A 230 25.07 -14.79 -20.68
N LEU A 231 25.35 -13.54 -21.10
CA LEU A 231 24.94 -12.35 -20.35
C LEU A 231 23.41 -12.21 -20.28
N ASN A 232 22.69 -12.53 -21.36
CA ASN A 232 21.23 -12.54 -21.35
C ASN A 232 20.69 -13.66 -20.44
N ASN A 233 21.31 -14.84 -20.37
CA ASN A 233 20.94 -15.89 -19.43
C ASN A 233 21.15 -15.43 -18.00
N ASP A 234 22.33 -14.88 -17.66
CA ASP A 234 22.64 -14.34 -16.35
C ASP A 234 21.62 -13.27 -15.93
N LEU A 235 21.20 -12.39 -16.87
CA LEU A 235 20.20 -11.38 -16.63
C LEU A 235 18.82 -11.98 -16.30
N ILE A 236 18.39 -13.00 -17.04
CA ILE A 236 17.11 -13.69 -16.77
C ILE A 236 17.12 -14.34 -15.40
N GLU A 237 18.21 -15.02 -15.05
CA GLU A 237 18.37 -15.65 -13.72
C GLU A 237 18.29 -14.60 -12.60
N LEU A 238 18.97 -13.45 -12.76
CA LEU A 238 18.92 -12.36 -11.79
C LEU A 238 17.53 -11.74 -11.66
N ILE A 239 16.79 -11.56 -12.77
CA ILE A 239 15.40 -11.06 -12.75
C ILE A 239 14.47 -12.05 -12.02
N LEU A 240 14.67 -13.35 -12.21
CA LEU A 240 13.91 -14.37 -11.48
C LEU A 240 14.27 -14.36 -9.99
N ALA A 241 15.54 -14.21 -9.67
CA ALA A 241 16.01 -14.09 -8.28
C ALA A 241 15.45 -12.80 -7.61
N GLU A 242 15.38 -11.69 -8.34
CA GLU A 242 14.76 -10.45 -7.86
C GLU A 242 13.28 -10.68 -7.51
N LYS A 243 12.51 -11.30 -8.42
CA LYS A 243 11.11 -11.61 -8.16
C LYS A 243 10.91 -12.50 -6.93
N GLN A 244 11.76 -13.50 -6.76
CA GLN A 244 11.72 -14.38 -5.60
C GLN A 244 12.03 -13.62 -4.30
N GLU A 245 13.06 -12.76 -4.31
CA GLU A 245 13.43 -11.97 -3.14
C GLU A 245 12.35 -10.94 -2.78
N VAL A 246 11.73 -10.30 -3.77
CA VAL A 246 10.57 -9.42 -3.56
C VAL A 246 9.43 -10.16 -2.85
N MET A 247 9.11 -11.37 -3.31
CA MET A 247 8.07 -12.19 -2.66
C MET A 247 8.45 -12.57 -1.23
N GLU A 248 9.73 -12.80 -0.95
CA GLU A 248 10.20 -13.10 0.40
C GLU A 248 10.10 -11.89 1.33
N VAL A 249 10.45 -10.69 0.85
CA VAL A 249 10.26 -9.44 1.59
C VAL A 249 8.79 -9.21 1.93
N LEU A 250 7.89 -9.41 0.96
CA LEU A 250 6.44 -9.26 1.18
C LEU A 250 5.90 -10.31 2.16
N ARG A 251 6.37 -11.55 2.07
CA ARG A 251 6.00 -12.64 2.99
C ARG A 251 6.41 -12.32 4.43
N GLU A 252 7.65 -11.87 4.61
CA GLU A 252 8.15 -11.49 5.95
C GLU A 252 7.35 -10.32 6.52
N LEU A 253 7.03 -9.32 5.71
CA LEU A 253 6.23 -8.18 6.15
C LEU A 253 4.78 -8.60 6.48
N THR A 254 4.19 -9.50 5.67
CA THR A 254 2.86 -10.09 5.96
C THR A 254 2.88 -10.84 7.29
N ARG A 255 3.95 -11.56 7.60
CA ARG A 255 4.11 -12.25 8.89
C ARG A 255 4.16 -11.26 10.05
N GLN A 256 4.79 -10.10 9.88
CA GLN A 256 4.79 -9.06 10.92
C GLN A 256 3.39 -8.47 11.13
N ILE A 257 2.60 -8.27 10.07
CA ILE A 257 1.18 -7.91 10.19
C ILE A 257 0.42 -8.98 10.98
N LYS A 258 0.56 -10.26 10.60
CA LYS A 258 -0.08 -11.39 11.32
C LYS A 258 0.26 -11.38 12.80
N ASN A 259 1.54 -11.19 13.15
CA ASN A 259 1.99 -11.20 14.55
C ASN A 259 1.40 -10.04 15.38
N ASN A 260 1.02 -8.94 14.73
CA ASN A 260 0.40 -7.77 15.36
C ASN A 260 -1.12 -7.71 15.14
N SER A 261 -1.74 -8.74 14.55
CA SER A 261 -3.14 -8.70 14.12
C SER A 261 -4.12 -8.35 15.24
N ALA A 262 -3.93 -8.92 16.43
CA ALA A 262 -4.80 -8.65 17.59
C ALA A 262 -4.74 -7.17 18.02
N VAL A 263 -3.55 -6.56 18.03
CA VAL A 263 -3.36 -5.15 18.36
C VAL A 263 -3.98 -4.27 17.27
N ILE A 264 -3.70 -4.55 16.00
CA ILE A 264 -4.26 -3.78 14.87
C ILE A 264 -5.78 -3.81 14.90
N ARG A 265 -6.40 -4.98 15.14
CA ARG A 265 -7.88 -5.09 15.26
C ARG A 265 -8.42 -4.27 16.41
N LYS A 266 -7.79 -4.34 17.59
CA LYS A 266 -8.18 -3.54 18.75
C LYS A 266 -8.14 -2.05 18.40
N ASP A 267 -7.05 -1.59 17.80
CA ASP A 267 -6.86 -0.19 17.44
C ASP A 267 -7.87 0.26 16.34
N CYS A 268 -8.17 -0.59 15.35
CA CYS A 268 -9.25 -0.35 14.39
C CYS A 268 -10.60 -0.09 15.08
N HIS A 269 -10.93 -0.90 16.10
CA HIS A 269 -12.19 -0.74 16.85
C HIS A 269 -12.21 0.55 17.68
N ILE A 270 -11.10 0.90 18.33
CA ILE A 270 -10.98 2.11 19.13
C ILE A 270 -11.09 3.34 18.23
N VAL A 271 -10.28 3.38 17.16
CA VAL A 271 -10.28 4.52 16.23
C VAL A 271 -11.63 4.69 15.55
N SER A 272 -12.26 3.60 15.09
CA SER A 272 -13.61 3.67 14.51
C SER A 272 -14.66 4.16 15.50
N TYR A 273 -14.47 3.89 16.80
CA TYR A 273 -15.35 4.43 17.82
C TYR A 273 -15.11 5.93 18.04
N MET A 274 -13.86 6.36 18.07
CA MET A 274 -13.53 7.79 18.14
C MET A 274 -14.03 8.55 16.90
N GLU A 275 -13.87 8.02 15.69
CA GLU A 275 -14.48 8.57 14.48
C GLU A 275 -15.98 8.77 14.61
N PHE A 276 -16.67 7.79 15.19
CA PHE A 276 -18.11 7.86 15.47
C PHE A 276 -18.45 8.94 16.51
N ILE A 277 -17.63 9.10 17.56
CA ILE A 277 -17.79 10.20 18.53
C ILE A 277 -17.64 11.55 17.83
N PHE A 278 -16.64 11.72 16.98
CA PHE A 278 -16.45 12.95 16.22
C PHE A 278 -17.58 13.21 15.20
N ALA A 279 -18.13 12.17 14.57
CA ALA A 279 -19.31 12.31 13.71
C ALA A 279 -20.54 12.81 14.48
N ARG A 280 -20.74 12.33 15.72
CA ARG A 280 -21.78 12.86 16.61
C ARG A 280 -21.53 14.35 16.96
N GLY A 281 -20.29 14.70 17.27
CA GLY A 281 -19.89 16.08 17.53
C GLY A 281 -20.15 17.00 16.32
N GLN A 282 -19.78 16.57 15.11
CA GLN A 282 -20.05 17.31 13.88
C GLN A 282 -21.55 17.48 13.63
N LEU A 283 -22.35 16.42 13.83
CA LEU A 283 -23.80 16.49 13.67
C LEU A 283 -24.42 17.46 14.69
N ALA A 284 -23.99 17.41 15.95
CA ALA A 284 -24.47 18.32 17.00
C ALA A 284 -24.18 19.79 16.64
N LEU A 285 -23.01 20.08 16.09
CA LEU A 285 -22.66 21.44 15.62
C LEU A 285 -23.47 21.89 14.39
N ALA A 286 -23.87 20.95 13.54
CA ALA A 286 -24.67 21.27 12.35
C ALA A 286 -26.16 21.47 12.68
N MET A 287 -26.63 20.95 13.82
CA MET A 287 -28.02 21.07 14.25
C MET A 287 -28.27 22.26 15.20
N ASN A 288 -27.21 22.92 15.69
CA ASN A 288 -27.26 24.15 16.48
C ASN A 288 -27.07 25.37 15.57
#